data_1eedc77c21084f65269fbbd38747b60d
#
_entry.id   1eedc77c21084f65269fbbd38747b60d
#
_cell.length_a   1.000
_cell.length_b   1.000
_cell.length_c   1.000
_cell.angle_alpha   90.00
_cell.angle_beta   90.00
_cell.angle_gamma   90.00
#
_symmetry.space_group_name_H-M   'P 1'
#
loop_
_entity.id
_entity.type
_entity.pdbx_description
1 polymer ?
#
loop_
_entity_poly.entity_id
_entity_poly.type
_entity_poly.pdbx_seq_one_letter_code
_entity_poly.pdbx_strand_id
1 'polypeptide(L)'
;MTIANVATRHGYGTFDCDGAQIRAHCRHLATVVTIRGEIDAVNVDRVSRHIRRFILGSNPVVLDLSDVSHFAAAGISLVHRLDEDCRAAGVQWTLVVSPAVMELLGDGLDQDENGEMFPVARSVREALRNLAEAIVNRRQLVLPLIKKTA
;
A
#
# COMPACT_ATOMS: atom_id res chain seq x y z
N MET A 1 18.90 -6.36 23.07
CA MET A 1 19.58 -6.42 21.77
C MET A 1 19.20 -7.62 20.95
N THR A 2 19.26 -8.83 21.52
CA THR A 2 18.79 -10.03 20.83
C THR A 2 17.33 -9.98 20.47
N ILE A 3 16.51 -9.34 21.29
CA ILE A 3 15.07 -9.18 21.03
C ILE A 3 14.82 -8.34 19.77
N ALA A 4 15.61 -7.28 19.60
CA ALA A 4 15.49 -6.43 18.42
C ALA A 4 15.83 -7.18 17.14
N ASN A 5 16.84 -8.06 17.19
CA ASN A 5 17.23 -8.87 16.04
C ASN A 5 16.16 -9.91 15.69
N VAL A 6 15.51 -10.48 16.70
CA VAL A 6 14.42 -11.43 16.48
C VAL A 6 13.23 -10.73 15.87
N ALA A 7 12.90 -9.52 16.32
CA ALA A 7 11.81 -8.74 15.75
C ALA A 7 12.05 -8.41 14.27
N THR A 8 13.27 -8.14 13.88
CA THR A 8 13.59 -7.84 12.48
C THR A 8 13.54 -9.05 11.56
N ARG A 9 13.57 -10.27 12.10
CA ARG A 9 13.41 -11.49 11.29
C ARG A 9 11.98 -11.67 10.81
N HIS A 10 10.99 -11.22 11.58
CA HIS A 10 9.58 -11.44 11.28
C HIS A 10 8.90 -10.21 10.71
N GLY A 11 9.59 -9.09 10.66
CA GLY A 11 9.08 -7.85 10.11
C GLY A 11 10.22 -6.88 9.89
N TYR A 12 9.88 -5.77 9.27
CA TYR A 12 10.88 -4.75 8.94
C TYR A 12 11.07 -3.74 10.07
N GLY A 13 10.42 -3.97 11.22
CA GLY A 13 10.48 -3.08 12.35
C GLY A 13 9.65 -1.81 12.14
N THR A 14 9.82 -0.87 13.07
CA THR A 14 9.13 0.42 13.03
C THR A 14 10.14 1.51 12.68
N PHE A 15 9.76 2.39 11.77
CA PHE A 15 10.59 3.50 11.32
C PHE A 15 9.89 4.82 11.60
N ASP A 16 10.57 5.75 12.26
CA ASP A 16 10.03 7.06 12.59
C ASP A 16 10.40 8.09 11.52
N CYS A 17 9.39 8.81 11.03
CA CYS A 17 9.52 9.86 10.02
C CYS A 17 8.83 11.13 10.52
N ASP A 18 9.47 11.88 11.41
CA ASP A 18 9.01 13.21 11.82
C ASP A 18 7.48 13.31 12.04
N GLY A 19 6.94 12.51 12.94
CA GLY A 19 5.51 12.49 13.25
C GLY A 19 4.75 11.33 12.68
N ALA A 20 5.32 10.60 11.72
CA ALA A 20 4.74 9.39 11.19
C ALA A 20 5.56 8.18 11.63
N GLN A 21 4.88 7.10 11.99
CA GLN A 21 5.52 5.82 12.28
C GLN A 21 5.12 4.84 11.18
N ILE A 22 6.12 4.23 10.55
CA ILE A 22 5.91 3.27 9.47
C ILE A 22 6.31 1.90 9.97
N ARG A 23 5.40 0.95 9.86
CA ARG A 23 5.63 -0.44 10.22
C ARG A 23 5.24 -1.31 9.04
N ALA A 24 6.12 -2.21 8.67
CA ALA A 24 5.84 -3.16 7.60
C ALA A 24 5.95 -4.58 8.11
N HIS A 25 5.09 -5.45 7.61
CA HIS A 25 5.18 -6.87 7.90
C HIS A 25 4.67 -7.67 6.71
N CYS A 26 5.29 -8.83 6.51
CA CYS A 26 4.89 -9.71 5.43
C CYS A 26 3.67 -10.53 5.85
N ARG A 27 2.67 -10.49 5.02
CA ARG A 27 1.55 -11.42 5.05
C ARG A 27 1.76 -12.44 3.93
N HIS A 28 1.00 -13.51 3.97
CA HIS A 28 1.14 -14.58 3.00
C HIS A 28 1.13 -14.10 1.53
N LEU A 29 0.28 -13.14 1.21
CA LEU A 29 0.10 -12.67 -0.16
C LEU A 29 0.67 -11.28 -0.42
N ALA A 30 1.02 -10.52 0.61
CA ALA A 30 1.37 -9.12 0.44
C ALA A 30 2.24 -8.60 1.57
N THR A 31 2.92 -7.49 1.31
CA THR A 31 3.56 -6.69 2.34
C THR A 31 2.57 -5.64 2.82
N VAL A 32 2.26 -5.65 4.10
CA VAL A 32 1.37 -4.65 4.70
C VAL A 32 2.21 -3.56 5.34
N VAL A 33 2.05 -2.34 4.83
CA VAL A 33 2.75 -1.16 5.34
C VAL A 33 1.73 -0.32 6.10
N THR A 34 1.89 -0.25 7.40
CA THR A 34 1.00 0.52 8.28
C THR A 34 1.67 1.83 8.66
N ILE A 35 0.97 2.94 8.47
CA ILE A 35 1.43 4.26 8.87
C ILE A 35 0.52 4.77 9.98
N ARG A 36 1.12 5.24 11.07
CA ARG A 36 0.42 5.82 12.21
C ARG A 36 0.92 7.24 12.43
N GLY A 37 0.06 8.08 12.94
CA GLY A 37 0.41 9.46 13.27
C GLY A 37 0.04 10.43 12.17
N GLU A 38 0.97 11.29 11.77
CA GLU A 38 0.69 12.41 10.88
C GLU A 38 1.43 12.28 9.55
N ILE A 39 0.76 12.64 8.47
CA ILE A 39 1.38 12.76 7.15
C ILE A 39 1.18 14.21 6.69
N ASP A 40 2.27 14.93 6.50
CA ASP A 40 2.26 16.35 6.13
C ASP A 40 3.39 16.67 5.15
N ALA A 41 3.51 17.95 4.77
CA ALA A 41 4.52 18.38 3.83
C ALA A 41 5.96 18.18 4.35
N VAL A 42 6.14 18.12 5.67
CA VAL A 42 7.47 17.97 6.28
C VAL A 42 8.00 16.55 6.11
N ASN A 43 7.14 15.55 6.31
CA ASN A 43 7.59 14.15 6.34
C ASN A 43 7.23 13.33 5.09
N VAL A 44 6.40 13.86 4.20
CA VAL A 44 5.87 13.07 3.07
C VAL A 44 6.96 12.48 2.17
N ASP A 45 8.04 13.22 1.93
CA ASP A 45 9.11 12.73 1.08
C ASP A 45 9.87 11.57 1.72
N ARG A 46 10.12 11.64 3.02
CA ARG A 46 10.76 10.56 3.76
C ARG A 46 9.86 9.33 3.82
N VAL A 47 8.58 9.54 4.05
CA VAL A 47 7.59 8.45 4.06
C VAL A 47 7.53 7.77 2.70
N SER A 48 7.43 8.54 1.61
CA SER A 48 7.42 8.01 0.24
C SER A 48 8.66 7.19 -0.05
N ARG A 49 9.82 7.71 0.33
CA ARG A 49 11.10 7.05 0.09
C ARG A 49 11.22 5.73 0.82
N HIS A 50 10.68 5.69 2.04
CA HIS A 50 10.70 4.47 2.84
C HIS A 50 9.75 3.42 2.25
N ILE A 51 8.56 3.81 1.84
CA ILE A 51 7.58 2.90 1.24
C ILE A 51 8.11 2.28 -0.06
N ARG A 52 8.84 3.06 -0.86
CA ARG A 52 9.40 2.58 -2.13
C ARG A 52 10.25 1.33 -1.97
N ARG A 53 10.91 1.15 -0.83
CA ARG A 53 11.71 -0.03 -0.56
C ARG A 53 10.89 -1.32 -0.61
N PHE A 54 9.63 -1.25 -0.19
CA PHE A 54 8.76 -2.43 -0.18
C PHE A 54 8.21 -2.77 -1.55
N ILE A 55 8.06 -1.76 -2.41
CA ILE A 55 7.63 -1.97 -3.79
C ILE A 55 8.66 -2.76 -4.59
N LEU A 56 9.93 -2.53 -4.33
CA LEU A 56 11.03 -3.22 -5.01
C LEU A 56 11.05 -4.73 -4.73
N GLY A 57 10.36 -5.20 -3.70
CA GLY A 57 10.27 -6.61 -3.37
C GLY A 57 9.34 -7.44 -4.27
N SER A 58 8.64 -6.81 -5.19
CA SER A 58 7.73 -7.44 -6.16
C SER A 58 6.49 -8.10 -5.56
N ASN A 59 6.31 -8.07 -4.25
CA ASN A 59 5.08 -8.54 -3.62
C ASN A 59 4.01 -7.44 -3.69
N PRO A 60 2.73 -7.81 -3.79
CA PRO A 60 1.67 -6.84 -3.66
C PRO A 60 1.79 -6.06 -2.35
N VAL A 61 1.40 -4.79 -2.36
CA VAL A 61 1.53 -3.88 -1.23
C VAL A 61 0.16 -3.46 -0.75
N VAL A 62 -0.07 -3.53 0.56
CA VAL A 62 -1.24 -2.92 1.20
C VAL A 62 -0.73 -1.74 2.01
N LEU A 63 -1.16 -0.55 1.65
CA LEU A 63 -0.84 0.66 2.42
C LEU A 63 -1.99 0.95 3.37
N ASP A 64 -1.77 0.76 4.66
CA ASP A 64 -2.78 0.95 5.69
C ASP A 64 -2.62 2.30 6.37
N LEU A 65 -3.53 3.22 6.07
CA LEU A 65 -3.58 4.56 6.64
C LEU A 65 -4.71 4.71 7.67
N SER A 66 -5.31 3.61 8.12
CA SER A 66 -6.46 3.68 9.02
C SER A 66 -6.14 4.29 10.39
N ASP A 67 -4.89 4.26 10.82
CA ASP A 67 -4.43 4.84 12.08
C ASP A 67 -3.76 6.21 11.91
N VAL A 68 -3.87 6.82 10.75
CA VAL A 68 -3.37 8.18 10.52
C VAL A 68 -4.31 9.16 11.17
N SER A 69 -3.78 9.98 12.09
CA SER A 69 -4.57 10.96 12.85
C SER A 69 -4.67 12.31 12.16
N HIS A 70 -3.69 12.64 11.32
CA HIS A 70 -3.67 13.89 10.56
C HIS A 70 -3.15 13.61 9.16
N PHE A 71 -3.91 14.00 8.15
CA PHE A 71 -3.58 13.76 6.75
C PHE A 71 -3.73 15.07 5.98
N ALA A 72 -2.60 15.70 5.68
CA ALA A 72 -2.58 16.96 4.93
C ALA A 72 -2.67 16.71 3.42
N ALA A 73 -2.83 17.78 2.66
CA ALA A 73 -2.87 17.71 1.19
C ALA A 73 -1.63 17.03 0.60
N ALA A 74 -0.48 17.16 1.25
CA ALA A 74 0.74 16.48 0.84
C ALA A 74 0.60 14.95 0.84
N GLY A 75 -0.29 14.40 1.69
CA GLY A 75 -0.57 12.95 1.71
C GLY A 75 -1.23 12.45 0.45
N ILE A 76 -1.96 13.30 -0.25
CA ILE A 76 -2.54 12.94 -1.56
C ILE A 76 -1.42 12.67 -2.55
N SER A 77 -0.37 13.47 -2.53
CA SER A 77 0.82 13.24 -3.35
C SER A 77 1.51 11.91 -3.05
N LEU A 78 1.51 11.51 -1.78
CA LEU A 78 2.04 10.22 -1.36
C LEU A 78 1.32 9.07 -2.06
N VAL A 79 0.00 9.12 -2.08
CA VAL A 79 -0.83 8.08 -2.72
C VAL A 79 -0.57 8.04 -4.23
N HIS A 80 -0.48 9.18 -4.89
CA HIS A 80 -0.17 9.25 -6.31
C HIS A 80 1.21 8.68 -6.63
N ARG A 81 2.22 9.02 -5.83
CA ARG A 81 3.58 8.47 -6.02
C ARG A 81 3.61 6.97 -5.86
N LEU A 82 2.90 6.46 -4.86
CA LEU A 82 2.81 5.02 -4.65
C LEU A 82 2.18 4.33 -5.85
N ASP A 83 1.10 4.89 -6.37
CA ASP A 83 0.44 4.33 -7.54
C ASP A 83 1.37 4.30 -8.75
N GLU A 84 2.06 5.39 -9.03
CA GLU A 84 3.03 5.47 -10.13
C GLU A 84 4.16 4.46 -9.96
N ASP A 85 4.73 4.37 -8.77
CA ASP A 85 5.83 3.45 -8.48
C ASP A 85 5.38 1.99 -8.63
N CYS A 86 4.20 1.66 -8.16
CA CYS A 86 3.65 0.30 -8.30
C CYS A 86 3.35 -0.04 -9.75
N ARG A 87 2.80 0.86 -10.52
CA ARG A 87 2.57 0.66 -11.95
C ARG A 87 3.87 0.43 -12.70
N ALA A 88 4.88 1.24 -12.42
CA ALA A 88 6.20 1.11 -13.06
C ALA A 88 6.87 -0.22 -12.74
N ALA A 89 6.67 -0.73 -11.52
CA ALA A 89 7.25 -1.98 -11.07
C ALA A 89 6.38 -3.21 -11.40
N GLY A 90 5.17 -3.01 -11.90
CA GLY A 90 4.23 -4.11 -12.14
C GLY A 90 3.69 -4.73 -10.86
N VAL A 91 3.65 -3.98 -9.77
CA VAL A 91 3.22 -4.43 -8.45
C VAL A 91 1.79 -3.99 -8.18
N GLN A 92 0.96 -4.91 -7.74
CA GLN A 92 -0.41 -4.58 -7.30
C GLN A 92 -0.38 -3.96 -5.92
N TRP A 93 -1.28 -3.02 -5.66
CA TRP A 93 -1.38 -2.39 -4.37
C TRP A 93 -2.83 -2.05 -4.02
N THR A 94 -3.09 -1.87 -2.73
CA THR A 94 -4.40 -1.48 -2.23
C THR A 94 -4.22 -0.51 -1.07
N LEU A 95 -5.09 0.50 -1.03
CA LEU A 95 -5.10 1.53 0.01
C LEU A 95 -6.19 1.19 1.05
N VAL A 96 -5.83 1.24 2.32
CA VAL A 96 -6.78 1.12 3.43
C VAL A 96 -6.79 2.44 4.17
N VAL A 97 -7.96 3.06 4.30
CA VAL A 97 -8.09 4.38 4.94
C VAL A 97 -9.24 4.39 5.93
N SER A 98 -9.15 5.28 6.92
CA SER A 98 -10.28 5.56 7.79
C SER A 98 -11.34 6.37 7.04
N PRO A 99 -12.61 6.39 7.50
CA PRO A 99 -13.63 7.23 6.89
C PRO A 99 -13.24 8.70 6.82
N ALA A 100 -12.55 9.21 7.85
CA ALA A 100 -12.11 10.60 7.87
C ALA A 100 -11.08 10.90 6.78
N VAL A 101 -10.12 10.00 6.59
CA VAL A 101 -9.12 10.14 5.52
C VAL A 101 -9.77 9.98 4.16
N MET A 102 -10.72 9.05 4.03
CA MET A 102 -11.46 8.84 2.79
C MET A 102 -12.19 10.08 2.34
N GLU A 103 -12.79 10.81 3.28
CA GLU A 103 -13.49 12.05 2.99
C GLU A 103 -12.53 13.11 2.44
N LEU A 104 -11.33 13.21 3.01
CA LEU A 104 -10.30 14.13 2.51
C LEU A 104 -9.75 13.71 1.16
N LEU A 105 -9.64 12.42 0.91
CA LEU A 105 -9.14 11.88 -0.35
C LEU A 105 -10.18 11.95 -1.46
N GLY A 106 -11.46 11.94 -1.11
CA GLY A 106 -12.55 11.88 -2.07
C GLY A 106 -12.44 12.93 -3.18
N ASP A 107 -12.06 14.14 -2.81
CA ASP A 107 -11.90 15.24 -3.78
C ASP A 107 -10.59 15.14 -4.57
N GLY A 108 -9.61 14.40 -4.05
CA GLY A 108 -8.28 14.31 -4.67
C GLY A 108 -7.99 12.99 -5.38
N LEU A 109 -8.81 11.97 -5.14
CA LEU A 109 -8.63 10.64 -5.74
C LEU A 109 -9.65 10.33 -6.82
N ASP A 110 -10.54 11.26 -7.15
CA ASP A 110 -11.65 10.97 -8.03
C ASP A 110 -11.24 10.51 -9.42
N GLN A 111 -10.06 10.89 -9.87
CA GLN A 111 -9.55 10.38 -11.14
C GLN A 111 -8.03 10.60 -11.22
N ASP A 112 -7.31 9.57 -11.59
CA ASP A 112 -5.98 9.78 -12.11
C ASP A 112 -6.08 10.38 -13.51
N GLU A 113 -4.94 10.69 -14.11
CA GLU A 113 -4.91 11.28 -15.46
C GLU A 113 -5.55 10.37 -16.52
N ASN A 114 -5.70 9.09 -16.21
CA ASN A 114 -6.28 8.09 -17.09
C ASN A 114 -7.73 7.74 -16.74
N GLY A 115 -8.31 8.37 -15.72
CA GLY A 115 -9.66 8.09 -15.29
C GLY A 115 -9.83 6.82 -14.47
N GLU A 116 -8.75 6.23 -14.01
CA GLU A 116 -8.80 5.03 -13.18
C GLU A 116 -8.89 5.41 -11.70
N MET A 117 -9.72 4.67 -10.98
CA MET A 117 -9.84 4.85 -9.53
C MET A 117 -8.76 4.06 -8.81
N PHE A 118 -8.23 4.64 -7.73
CA PHE A 118 -7.29 3.92 -6.88
C PHE A 118 -7.99 2.75 -6.18
N PRO A 119 -7.30 1.61 -6.02
CA PRO A 119 -7.88 0.47 -5.32
C PRO A 119 -7.93 0.75 -3.81
N VAL A 120 -9.13 0.92 -3.28
CA VAL A 120 -9.36 1.23 -1.87
C VAL A 120 -10.13 0.10 -1.20
N ALA A 121 -9.74 -0.25 0.02
CA ALA A 121 -10.43 -1.21 0.85
C ALA A 121 -10.72 -0.61 2.24
N ARG A 122 -11.66 -1.18 2.95
CA ARG A 122 -12.05 -0.70 4.28
C ARG A 122 -11.16 -1.24 5.39
N SER A 123 -10.50 -2.36 5.14
CA SER A 123 -9.65 -3.01 6.12
C SER A 123 -8.52 -3.76 5.42
N VAL A 124 -7.49 -4.09 6.17
CA VAL A 124 -6.40 -4.93 5.67
C VAL A 124 -6.92 -6.29 5.22
N ARG A 125 -7.86 -6.86 5.98
CA ARG A 125 -8.48 -8.14 5.61
C ARG A 125 -9.16 -8.07 4.25
N GLU A 126 -9.94 -7.03 4.01
CA GLU A 126 -10.61 -6.83 2.73
C GLU A 126 -9.59 -6.61 1.61
N ALA A 127 -8.55 -5.81 1.86
CA ALA A 127 -7.49 -5.57 0.90
C ALA A 127 -6.79 -6.87 0.49
N LEU A 128 -6.45 -7.71 1.46
CA LEU A 128 -5.81 -9.00 1.19
C LEU A 128 -6.73 -9.93 0.42
N ARG A 129 -8.02 -9.93 0.73
CA ARG A 129 -9.02 -10.71 0.00
C ARG A 129 -9.11 -10.26 -1.46
N ASN A 130 -9.17 -8.96 -1.70
CA ASN A 130 -9.26 -8.42 -3.05
C ASN A 130 -8.02 -8.77 -3.88
N LEU A 131 -6.85 -8.71 -3.28
CA LEU A 131 -5.61 -9.09 -3.95
C LEU A 131 -5.59 -10.59 -4.29
N ALA A 132 -6.06 -11.43 -3.37
CA ALA A 132 -6.14 -12.87 -3.59
C ALA A 132 -7.09 -13.19 -4.75
N GLU A 133 -8.25 -12.54 -4.80
CA GLU A 133 -9.22 -12.72 -5.88
C GLU A 133 -8.64 -12.28 -7.23
N ALA A 134 -7.91 -11.18 -7.26
CA ALA A 134 -7.27 -10.69 -8.47
C ALA A 134 -6.25 -11.70 -9.01
N ILE A 135 -5.48 -12.34 -8.13
CA ILE A 135 -4.51 -13.36 -8.50
C ILE A 135 -5.21 -14.59 -9.07
N VAL A 136 -6.28 -15.05 -8.41
CA VAL A 136 -7.07 -16.20 -8.86
C VAL A 136 -7.69 -15.92 -10.23
N ASN A 137 -8.28 -14.75 -10.41
CA ASN A 137 -8.89 -14.36 -11.67
C ASN A 137 -7.88 -14.33 -12.82
N ARG A 138 -6.67 -13.85 -12.57
CA ARG A 138 -5.60 -13.89 -13.58
C ARG A 138 -5.24 -15.31 -13.97
N ARG A 139 -5.14 -16.21 -13.00
CA ARG A 139 -4.86 -17.63 -13.28
C ARG A 139 -5.97 -18.28 -14.08
N GLN A 140 -7.21 -17.98 -13.78
CA GLN A 140 -8.36 -18.49 -14.50
C GLN A 140 -8.41 -18.00 -15.95
N LEU A 141 -7.99 -16.75 -16.19
CA LEU A 141 -7.93 -16.22 -17.55
C LEU A 141 -6.80 -16.83 -18.37
N VAL A 142 -5.68 -17.15 -17.75
CA VAL A 142 -4.52 -17.71 -18.45
C VAL A 142 -4.69 -19.19 -18.74
N LEU A 143 -5.22 -19.98 -17.80
CA LEU A 143 -5.38 -21.42 -17.95
C LEU A 143 -6.22 -21.85 -19.16
N PRO A 144 -7.39 -21.25 -19.44
CA PRO A 144 -8.15 -21.60 -20.63
C PRO A 144 -7.40 -21.32 -21.93
N LEU A 145 -6.61 -20.26 -21.98
CA LEU A 145 -5.82 -19.96 -23.18
C LEU A 145 -4.72 -20.98 -23.40
N ILE A 146 -4.08 -21.45 -22.34
CA ILE A 146 -3.06 -22.49 -22.43
C ILE A 146 -3.66 -23.80 -22.92
N LYS A 147 -4.83 -24.18 -22.43
CA LYS A 147 -5.53 -25.37 -22.87
C LYS A 147 -5.90 -25.33 -24.35
N LYS A 148 -6.27 -24.17 -24.86
CA LYS A 148 -6.62 -24.01 -26.27
C LYS A 148 -5.42 -24.13 -27.19
N THR A 149 -4.26 -23.79 -26.73
CA THR A 149 -3.03 -23.85 -27.52
C THR A 149 -2.34 -25.20 -27.45
N ALA A 150 -2.73 -26.00 -26.49
CA ALA A 150 -2.21 -27.35 -26.36
C ALA A 150 -3.02 -28.35 -27.19
#